data_adae9d8c3e36c967d591d73bc5d96cbe
#
_entry.id   adae9d8c3e36c967d591d73bc5d96cbe
#
_cell.length_a   1.000
_cell.length_b   1.000
_cell.length_c   1.000
_cell.angle_alpha   90.00
_cell.angle_beta   90.00
_cell.angle_gamma   90.00
#
_symmetry.space_group_name_H-M   'P 1'
#
loop_
_entity.id
_entity.type
_entity.pdbx_description
1 polymer ?
#
loop_
_entity_poly.entity_id
_entity_poly.type
_entity_poly.pdbx_seq_one_letter_code
_entity_poly.pdbx_strand_id
1 'polypeptide(L)'
;MAVVEVKARGVYGEPNIYEGETVVVVYYSTEAGWSYAEGIVQNGVVEIPGIGPLTNARYYVGLKYDSLVKTFPLSPNGAISRRSRVSRVDLYMASQCTDLSVEVGNEHSSDVQQVSFPEDFTTGKREINVSTTFGDEPYLLIKASGMDECELLALDVVYKQYEG
;
A
#
# COMPACT_ATOMS: atom_id res chain seq x y z
N MET A 1 20.57 -12.41 16.03
CA MET A 1 19.35 -12.99 15.43
C MET A 1 18.28 -13.00 16.49
N ALA A 2 17.16 -12.32 16.25
CA ALA A 2 15.99 -12.39 17.12
C ALA A 2 15.13 -13.58 16.71
N VAL A 3 14.58 -14.29 17.69
CA VAL A 3 13.59 -15.34 17.49
C VAL A 3 12.30 -14.88 18.15
N VAL A 4 11.24 -14.81 17.38
CA VAL A 4 9.92 -14.37 17.84
C VAL A 4 8.95 -15.54 17.75
N GLU A 5 8.32 -15.86 18.86
CA GLU A 5 7.29 -16.89 18.91
C GLU A 5 5.97 -16.34 18.37
N VAL A 6 5.44 -17.00 17.35
CA VAL A 6 4.16 -16.65 16.73
C VAL A 6 3.09 -17.57 17.28
N LYS A 7 2.27 -17.03 18.19
CA LYS A 7 1.15 -17.78 18.76
C LYS A 7 -0.14 -17.42 18.02
N ALA A 8 -0.58 -18.31 17.15
CA ALA A 8 -1.95 -18.24 16.67
C ALA A 8 -2.91 -18.60 17.81
N ARG A 9 -3.94 -17.83 18.05
CA ARG A 9 -5.10 -18.25 18.84
C ARG A 9 -5.92 -19.24 18.00
N GLY A 10 -5.42 -20.47 17.86
CA GLY A 10 -6.14 -21.58 17.27
C GLY A 10 -6.72 -22.51 18.32
N VAL A 11 -7.61 -23.37 17.92
CA VAL A 11 -8.14 -24.47 18.74
C VAL A 11 -6.98 -25.40 19.12
N TYR A 12 -6.96 -25.86 20.34
CA TYR A 12 -5.91 -26.74 20.89
C TYR A 12 -5.65 -27.93 19.97
N GLY A 13 -4.43 -28.01 19.42
CA GLY A 13 -4.00 -29.14 18.57
C GLY A 13 -4.01 -28.85 17.07
N GLU A 14 -4.46 -27.69 16.62
CA GLU A 14 -4.32 -27.31 15.21
C GLU A 14 -2.94 -26.71 14.90
N PRO A 15 -2.41 -26.91 13.68
CA PRO A 15 -1.18 -26.27 13.26
C PRO A 15 -1.33 -24.74 13.33
N ASN A 16 -0.23 -24.05 13.58
CA ASN A 16 -0.21 -22.60 13.57
C ASN A 16 -0.70 -22.12 12.20
N ILE A 17 -1.79 -21.34 12.18
CA ILE A 17 -2.40 -20.83 10.93
C ILE A 17 -1.44 -19.97 10.11
N TYR A 18 -0.36 -19.49 10.69
CA TYR A 18 0.68 -18.71 10.01
C TYR A 18 1.86 -19.55 9.54
N GLU A 19 1.84 -20.89 9.76
CA GLU A 19 2.96 -21.76 9.38
C GLU A 19 3.20 -21.70 7.86
N GLY A 20 4.44 -21.36 7.48
CA GLY A 20 4.82 -21.15 6.08
C GLY A 20 4.50 -19.77 5.51
N GLU A 21 3.73 -18.95 6.23
CA GLU A 21 3.37 -17.60 5.77
C GLU A 21 4.49 -16.59 6.05
N THR A 22 4.58 -15.58 5.20
CA THR A 22 5.41 -14.41 5.46
C THR A 22 4.66 -13.47 6.38
N VAL A 23 5.22 -13.22 7.54
CA VAL A 23 4.66 -12.30 8.53
C VAL A 23 5.57 -11.10 8.73
N VAL A 24 4.98 -10.03 9.18
CA VAL A 24 5.69 -8.83 9.62
C VAL A 24 5.72 -8.81 11.13
N VAL A 25 6.90 -8.60 11.69
CA VAL A 25 7.13 -8.40 13.11
C VAL A 25 7.44 -6.93 13.33
N VAL A 26 6.54 -6.21 13.98
CA VAL A 26 6.76 -4.83 14.43
C VAL A 26 7.25 -4.88 15.87
N TYR A 27 8.35 -4.25 16.14
CA TYR A 27 8.97 -4.28 17.48
C TYR A 27 9.49 -2.91 17.88
N TYR A 28 9.54 -2.69 19.18
CA TYR A 28 10.12 -1.48 19.76
C TYR A 28 11.50 -1.76 20.31
N SER A 29 12.50 -0.98 19.92
CA SER A 29 13.82 -0.94 20.50
C SER A 29 14.10 0.41 21.15
N THR A 30 14.86 0.43 22.22
CA THR A 30 15.24 1.68 22.90
C THR A 30 16.18 2.55 22.06
N GLU A 31 16.89 1.95 21.10
CA GLU A 31 17.86 2.65 20.26
C GLU A 31 17.23 3.24 18.99
N ALA A 32 16.33 2.49 18.35
CA ALA A 32 15.76 2.84 17.05
C ALA A 32 14.25 3.19 17.10
N GLY A 33 13.60 3.07 18.27
CA GLY A 33 12.16 3.23 18.38
C GLY A 33 11.39 2.06 17.77
N TRP A 34 10.26 2.35 17.14
CA TRP A 34 9.48 1.36 16.40
C TRP A 34 10.16 0.99 15.08
N SER A 35 10.31 -0.29 14.86
CA SER A 35 10.91 -0.86 13.65
C SER A 35 10.15 -2.10 13.24
N TYR A 36 10.33 -2.55 12.02
CA TYR A 36 9.70 -3.78 11.53
C TYR A 36 10.69 -4.66 10.75
N ALA A 37 10.38 -5.93 10.67
CA ALA A 37 11.10 -6.89 9.84
C ALA A 37 10.13 -7.96 9.33
N GLU A 38 10.41 -8.50 8.17
CA GLU A 38 9.66 -9.60 7.57
C GLU A 38 10.39 -10.92 7.80
N GLY A 39 9.63 -11.99 7.98
CA GLY A 39 10.16 -13.33 8.11
C GLY A 39 9.12 -14.39 7.83
N ILE A 40 9.56 -15.60 7.55
CA ILE A 40 8.67 -16.75 7.33
C ILE A 40 8.52 -17.50 8.65
N VAL A 41 7.27 -17.85 8.99
CA VAL A 41 6.97 -18.67 10.15
C VAL A 41 7.40 -20.12 9.90
N GLN A 42 8.26 -20.64 10.74
CA GLN A 42 8.70 -22.04 10.70
C GLN A 42 8.67 -22.64 12.10
N ASN A 43 7.96 -23.73 12.28
CA ASN A 43 7.75 -24.37 13.58
C ASN A 43 7.18 -23.42 14.65
N GLY A 44 6.30 -22.50 14.24
CA GLY A 44 5.68 -21.52 15.13
C GLY A 44 6.58 -20.38 15.56
N VAL A 45 7.73 -20.17 14.93
CA VAL A 45 8.65 -19.09 15.23
C VAL A 45 9.05 -18.35 13.96
N VAL A 46 9.43 -17.07 14.12
CA VAL A 46 10.05 -16.26 13.06
C VAL A 46 11.44 -15.88 13.49
N GLU A 47 12.40 -16.14 12.62
CA GLU A 47 13.77 -15.69 12.78
C GLU A 47 14.01 -14.38 12.04
N ILE A 48 14.47 -13.36 12.77
CA ILE A 48 14.76 -12.05 12.20
C ILE A 48 16.27 -11.84 12.18
N PRO A 49 16.93 -11.88 11.01
CA PRO A 49 18.36 -11.68 10.91
C PRO A 49 18.74 -10.23 11.22
N GLY A 50 19.94 -10.05 11.78
CA GLY A 50 20.50 -8.70 12.02
C GLY A 50 20.00 -8.03 13.30
N ILE A 51 19.02 -8.59 14.00
CA ILE A 51 18.48 -8.04 15.24
C ILE A 51 18.94 -8.90 16.43
N GLY A 52 19.33 -8.23 17.51
CA GLY A 52 19.64 -8.89 18.79
C GLY A 52 18.38 -9.48 19.45
N PRO A 53 18.52 -10.27 20.52
CA PRO A 53 17.39 -10.84 21.23
C PRO A 53 16.40 -9.74 21.66
N LEU A 54 15.13 -9.89 21.34
CA LEU A 54 14.05 -8.97 21.75
C LEU A 54 13.64 -9.26 23.22
N THR A 55 14.60 -9.25 24.12
CA THR A 55 14.37 -9.51 25.54
C THR A 55 13.62 -8.31 26.14
N ASN A 56 12.42 -8.53 26.67
CA ASN A 56 11.53 -7.50 27.21
C ASN A 56 11.01 -6.47 26.18
N ALA A 57 11.17 -6.72 24.88
CA ALA A 57 10.61 -5.86 23.88
C ALA A 57 9.11 -6.12 23.68
N ARG A 58 8.36 -5.05 23.41
CA ARG A 58 7.00 -5.21 22.90
C ARG A 58 7.09 -5.47 21.40
N TYR A 59 6.41 -6.49 20.94
CA TYR A 59 6.33 -6.81 19.53
C TYR A 59 4.91 -7.22 19.14
N TYR A 60 4.59 -6.99 17.87
CA TYR A 60 3.35 -7.42 17.23
C TYR A 60 3.71 -8.23 16.00
N VAL A 61 2.92 -9.25 15.72
CA VAL A 61 3.09 -10.09 14.53
C VAL A 61 1.79 -10.06 13.75
N GLY A 62 1.89 -9.83 12.45
CA GLY A 62 0.74 -9.77 11.56
C GLY A 62 1.09 -10.22 10.14
N LEU A 63 0.05 -10.51 9.37
CA LEU A 63 0.20 -10.72 7.94
C LEU A 63 0.36 -9.38 7.24
N LYS A 64 1.25 -9.35 6.25
CA LYS A 64 1.33 -8.21 5.33
C LYS A 64 0.12 -8.24 4.39
N TYR A 65 -0.49 -7.11 4.19
CA TYR A 65 -1.55 -6.94 3.22
C TYR A 65 -1.38 -5.62 2.47
N ASP A 66 -1.89 -5.62 1.25
CA ASP A 66 -1.96 -4.41 0.45
C ASP A 66 -3.34 -3.77 0.63
N SER A 67 -3.35 -2.47 0.91
CA SER A 67 -4.58 -1.68 0.87
C SER A 67 -4.79 -1.16 -0.54
N LEU A 68 -5.93 -1.49 -1.12
CA LEU A 68 -6.27 -1.13 -2.50
C LEU A 68 -7.56 -0.32 -2.53
N VAL A 69 -7.52 0.81 -3.22
CA VAL A 69 -8.69 1.61 -3.56
C VAL A 69 -8.73 1.82 -5.05
N LYS A 70 -9.71 1.22 -5.72
CA LYS A 70 -9.97 1.45 -7.14
C LYS A 70 -11.19 2.34 -7.28
N THR A 71 -11.08 3.43 -8.03
CA THR A 71 -12.24 4.26 -8.36
C THR A 71 -13.14 3.55 -9.36
N PHE A 72 -14.42 3.86 -9.35
CA PHE A 72 -15.25 3.59 -10.52
C PHE A 72 -14.74 4.36 -11.73
N PRO A 73 -15.14 3.97 -12.96
CA PRO A 73 -14.80 4.73 -14.14
C PRO A 73 -15.13 6.21 -13.95
N LEU A 74 -14.11 7.02 -14.16
CA LEU A 74 -14.19 8.45 -13.90
C LEU A 74 -14.78 9.13 -15.12
N SER A 75 -16.02 9.58 -15.02
CA SER A 75 -16.72 10.27 -16.10
C SER A 75 -16.88 11.74 -15.77
N PRO A 76 -16.14 12.65 -16.42
CA PRO A 76 -16.33 14.08 -16.22
C PRO A 76 -17.76 14.48 -16.60
N ASN A 77 -18.46 15.18 -15.70
CA ASN A 77 -19.81 15.69 -15.89
C ASN A 77 -20.90 14.64 -16.20
N GLY A 78 -20.67 13.36 -15.82
CA GLY A 78 -21.65 12.30 -16.07
C GLY A 78 -21.82 11.90 -17.53
N ALA A 79 -20.98 12.40 -18.43
CA ALA A 79 -21.04 12.07 -19.85
C ALA A 79 -20.25 10.78 -20.12
N ILE A 80 -20.93 9.65 -20.09
CA ILE A 80 -20.37 8.30 -20.30
C ILE A 80 -19.81 8.10 -21.74
N SER A 81 -20.11 8.99 -22.67
CA SER A 81 -19.82 8.79 -24.10
C SER A 81 -18.65 9.60 -24.66
N ARG A 82 -17.92 10.33 -23.83
CA ARG A 82 -16.79 11.13 -24.30
C ARG A 82 -15.47 10.54 -23.84
N ARG A 83 -14.61 10.25 -24.81
CA ARG A 83 -13.25 9.84 -24.52
C ARG A 83 -12.52 10.90 -23.69
N SER A 84 -11.97 10.48 -22.59
CA SER A 84 -11.19 11.34 -21.70
C SER A 84 -9.90 10.65 -21.28
N ARG A 85 -8.96 11.44 -20.82
CA ARG A 85 -7.78 10.91 -20.15
C ARG A 85 -7.52 11.68 -18.87
N VAL A 86 -6.97 11.02 -17.90
CA VAL A 86 -6.42 11.67 -16.73
C VAL A 86 -5.11 12.33 -17.13
N SER A 87 -4.92 13.59 -16.80
CA SER A 87 -3.70 14.34 -17.07
C SER A 87 -2.91 14.68 -15.81
N ARG A 88 -3.58 14.77 -14.67
CA ARG A 88 -2.97 15.01 -13.38
C ARG A 88 -3.82 14.41 -12.26
N VAL A 89 -3.17 13.91 -11.25
CA VAL A 89 -3.77 13.46 -10.00
C VAL A 89 -3.11 14.20 -8.85
N ASP A 90 -3.91 14.82 -8.00
CA ASP A 90 -3.46 15.48 -6.79
C ASP A 90 -3.92 14.66 -5.58
N LEU A 91 -2.97 14.17 -4.80
CA LEU A 91 -3.23 13.44 -3.55
C LEU A 91 -3.00 14.38 -2.36
N TYR A 92 -3.91 14.37 -1.41
CA TYR A 92 -3.78 15.09 -0.15
C TYR A 92 -3.67 14.08 0.99
N MET A 93 -2.49 13.99 1.58
CA MET A 93 -2.16 13.00 2.61
C MET A 93 -2.10 13.64 3.99
N ALA A 94 -2.73 13.02 4.98
CA ALA A 94 -2.63 13.44 6.39
C ALA A 94 -1.45 12.79 7.10
N SER A 95 -1.08 11.58 6.70
CA SER A 95 0.05 10.84 7.26
C SER A 95 1.10 10.55 6.21
N GLN A 96 2.32 10.32 6.66
CA GLN A 96 3.39 9.78 5.82
C GLN A 96 3.02 8.34 5.46
N CYS A 97 3.11 8.02 4.17
CA CYS A 97 2.81 6.70 3.67
C CYS A 97 4.03 6.19 2.91
N THR A 98 4.57 5.06 3.35
CA THR A 98 5.61 4.35 2.61
C THR A 98 4.97 3.40 1.59
N ASP A 99 5.68 3.11 0.52
CA ASP A 99 5.22 2.19 -0.54
C ASP A 99 3.83 2.53 -1.12
N LEU A 100 3.52 3.82 -1.23
CA LEU A 100 2.35 4.28 -1.94
C LEU A 100 2.59 4.24 -3.46
N SER A 101 1.65 3.68 -4.19
CA SER A 101 1.64 3.76 -5.65
C SER A 101 0.26 4.15 -6.17
N VAL A 102 0.27 4.86 -7.29
CA VAL A 102 -0.94 5.25 -8.01
C VAL A 102 -0.83 4.74 -9.44
N GLU A 103 -1.79 3.93 -9.81
CA GLU A 103 -1.96 3.47 -11.17
C GLU A 103 -3.09 4.25 -11.82
N VAL A 104 -2.85 4.74 -13.02
CA VAL A 104 -3.84 5.43 -13.85
C VAL A 104 -3.96 4.66 -15.14
N GLY A 105 -5.13 4.24 -15.46
CA GLY A 105 -5.40 3.44 -16.64
C GLY A 105 -6.78 3.68 -17.22
N ASN A 106 -7.13 2.83 -18.15
CA ASN A 106 -8.44 2.80 -18.79
C ASN A 106 -8.89 1.35 -18.85
N GLU A 107 -10.15 1.06 -18.49
CA GLU A 107 -10.66 -0.33 -18.37
C GLU A 107 -10.49 -1.15 -19.65
N HIS A 108 -10.49 -0.50 -20.80
CA HIS A 108 -10.43 -1.16 -22.12
C HIS A 108 -9.09 -0.94 -22.84
N SER A 109 -8.06 -0.52 -22.10
CA SER A 109 -6.72 -0.26 -22.68
C SER A 109 -5.65 -0.97 -21.86
N SER A 110 -4.62 -1.43 -22.54
CA SER A 110 -3.39 -1.90 -21.90
C SER A 110 -2.43 -0.76 -21.50
N ASP A 111 -2.80 0.49 -21.84
CA ASP A 111 -2.00 1.66 -21.51
C ASP A 111 -2.28 2.08 -20.06
N VAL A 112 -1.38 1.67 -19.20
CA VAL A 112 -1.43 1.92 -17.76
C VAL A 112 -0.15 2.63 -17.35
N GLN A 113 -0.30 3.74 -16.65
CA GLN A 113 0.83 4.43 -16.04
C GLN A 113 0.81 4.22 -14.53
N GLN A 114 1.90 3.68 -14.00
CA GLN A 114 2.10 3.53 -12.56
C GLN A 114 3.14 4.53 -12.09
N VAL A 115 2.83 5.20 -10.98
CA VAL A 115 3.75 6.09 -10.27
C VAL A 115 3.90 5.60 -8.84
N SER A 116 5.12 5.28 -8.45
CA SER A 116 5.47 4.91 -7.09
C SER A 116 6.10 6.11 -6.38
N PHE A 117 5.82 6.24 -5.08
CA PHE A 117 6.36 7.29 -4.25
C PHE A 117 7.49 6.73 -3.39
N PRO A 118 8.64 7.39 -3.35
CA PRO A 118 9.74 7.00 -2.50
C PRO A 118 9.39 7.16 -1.01
N GLU A 119 10.17 6.54 -0.15
CA GLU A 119 10.00 6.50 1.31
C GLU A 119 9.95 7.88 2.00
N ASP A 120 10.39 8.93 1.33
CA ASP A 120 10.39 10.31 1.85
C ASP A 120 9.09 11.08 1.58
N PHE A 121 8.03 10.40 1.16
CA PHE A 121 6.73 11.04 0.95
C PHE A 121 6.17 11.58 2.27
N THR A 122 6.21 12.90 2.40
CA THR A 122 5.70 13.62 3.57
C THR A 122 4.21 13.95 3.42
N THR A 123 3.60 14.37 4.52
CA THR A 123 2.23 14.89 4.55
C THR A 123 2.02 16.08 3.61
N GLY A 124 0.79 16.30 3.19
CA GLY A 124 0.38 17.42 2.36
C GLY A 124 -0.04 17.03 0.95
N LYS A 125 0.04 18.01 0.06
CA LYS A 125 -0.35 17.82 -1.35
C LYS A 125 0.78 17.24 -2.18
N ARG A 126 0.46 16.25 -3.00
CA ARG A 126 1.36 15.71 -4.02
C ARG A 126 0.67 15.72 -5.39
N GLU A 127 1.34 16.32 -6.35
CA GLU A 127 0.87 16.41 -7.74
C GLU A 127 1.58 15.35 -8.59
N ILE A 128 0.79 14.59 -9.34
CA ILE A 128 1.26 13.55 -10.25
C ILE A 128 0.80 13.90 -11.66
N ASN A 129 1.74 14.21 -12.53
CA ASN A 129 1.44 14.37 -13.95
C ASN A 129 1.39 13.02 -14.63
N VAL A 130 0.33 12.77 -15.35
CA VAL A 130 0.04 11.50 -16.00
C VAL A 130 -0.11 11.71 -17.49
N SER A 131 0.33 10.74 -18.27
CA SER A 131 0.20 10.75 -19.73
C SER A 131 -0.34 9.40 -20.21
N THR A 132 -1.63 9.19 -20.01
CA THR A 132 -2.33 8.00 -20.53
C THR A 132 -3.03 8.32 -21.86
N THR A 133 -3.43 7.30 -22.58
CA THR A 133 -4.26 7.44 -23.79
C THR A 133 -5.68 7.88 -23.43
N PHE A 134 -6.36 8.46 -24.41
CA PHE A 134 -7.79 8.76 -24.30
C PHE A 134 -8.60 7.47 -24.34
N GLY A 135 -9.52 7.33 -23.42
CA GLY A 135 -10.42 6.20 -23.34
C GLY A 135 -11.77 6.56 -22.76
N ASP A 136 -12.67 5.60 -22.76
CA ASP A 136 -14.07 5.82 -22.37
C ASP A 136 -14.25 5.66 -20.85
N GLU A 137 -13.41 4.87 -20.19
CA GLU A 137 -13.53 4.51 -18.77
C GLU A 137 -12.18 4.63 -18.03
N PRO A 138 -11.66 5.85 -17.86
CA PRO A 138 -10.43 6.02 -17.07
C PRO A 138 -10.67 5.70 -15.61
N TYR A 139 -9.69 5.06 -14.96
CA TYR A 139 -9.73 4.73 -13.55
C TYR A 139 -8.44 5.10 -12.83
N LEU A 140 -8.52 5.15 -11.51
CA LEU A 140 -7.38 5.22 -10.61
C LEU A 140 -7.37 4.01 -9.70
N LEU A 141 -6.21 3.43 -9.49
CA LEU A 141 -5.96 2.42 -8.48
C LEU A 141 -4.86 2.94 -7.55
N ILE A 142 -5.21 3.13 -6.30
CA ILE A 142 -4.29 3.56 -5.24
C ILE A 142 -3.95 2.33 -4.42
N LYS A 143 -2.67 2.02 -4.30
CA LYS A 143 -2.16 0.89 -3.53
C LYS A 143 -1.18 1.40 -2.47
N ALA A 144 -1.42 1.00 -1.23
CA ALA A 144 -0.50 1.19 -0.11
C ALA A 144 -0.08 -0.19 0.39
N SER A 145 1.22 -0.47 0.35
CA SER A 145 1.81 -1.76 0.75
C SER A 145 2.68 -1.65 1.99
N GLY A 146 2.89 -0.43 2.48
CA GLY A 146 3.74 -0.13 3.63
C GLY A 146 3.11 -0.56 4.96
N MET A 147 3.93 -0.50 6.00
CA MET A 147 3.54 -0.80 7.39
C MET A 147 3.01 0.43 8.13
N ASP A 148 3.20 1.60 7.55
CA ASP A 148 2.78 2.86 8.16
C ASP A 148 1.29 3.12 7.95
N GLU A 149 0.72 3.87 8.87
CA GLU A 149 -0.63 4.38 8.71
C GLU A 149 -0.68 5.30 7.49
N CYS A 150 -1.53 4.95 6.53
CA CYS A 150 -1.69 5.71 5.30
C CYS A 150 -3.08 6.34 5.28
N GLU A 151 -3.14 7.66 5.46
CA GLU A 151 -4.39 8.41 5.48
C GLU A 151 -4.48 9.37 4.30
N LEU A 152 -5.38 9.06 3.36
CA LEU A 152 -5.71 9.89 2.21
C LEU A 152 -6.92 10.78 2.56
N LEU A 153 -6.71 12.09 2.61
CA LEU A 153 -7.76 13.07 2.92
C LEU A 153 -8.63 13.41 1.73
N ALA A 154 -8.01 13.61 0.57
CA ALA A 154 -8.69 13.99 -0.64
C ALA A 154 -7.92 13.55 -1.88
N LEU A 155 -8.66 13.44 -2.97
CA LEU A 155 -8.17 13.09 -4.28
C LEU A 155 -8.80 14.02 -5.32
N ASP A 156 -7.98 14.81 -6.01
CA ASP A 156 -8.41 15.62 -7.13
C ASP A 156 -7.87 15.03 -8.43
N VAL A 157 -8.73 14.98 -9.46
CA VAL A 157 -8.38 14.41 -10.76
C VAL A 157 -8.64 15.41 -11.85
N VAL A 158 -7.61 15.75 -12.61
CA VAL A 158 -7.69 16.65 -13.75
C VAL A 158 -7.76 15.84 -15.04
N TYR A 159 -8.80 16.10 -15.80
CA TYR A 159 -9.07 15.43 -17.07
C TYR A 159 -8.80 16.30 -18.26
N LYS A 160 -8.47 15.67 -19.37
CA LYS A 160 -8.57 16.24 -20.71
C LYS A 160 -9.61 15.45 -21.48
N GLN A 161 -10.57 16.15 -22.05
CA GLN A 161 -11.56 15.56 -22.96
C GLN A 161 -11.03 15.58 -24.39
N TYR A 162 -11.43 14.59 -25.16
CA TYR A 162 -11.17 14.58 -26.59
C TYR A 162 -12.18 15.52 -27.26
N GLU A 163 -11.66 16.59 -27.84
CA GLU A 163 -12.42 17.50 -28.72
C GLU A 163 -12.24 16.96 -30.15
N GLY A 164 -13.16 16.08 -30.54
CA GLY A 164 -13.20 15.51 -31.89
C GLY A 164 -13.72 16.46 -32.92
#